data_d3e90e5c8a70dacf11baf3309fdca216
#
_entry.id   d3e90e5c8a70dacf11baf3309fdca216
#
_cell.length_a   1.000
_cell.length_b   1.000
_cell.length_c   1.000
_cell.angle_alpha   90.00
_cell.angle_beta   90.00
_cell.angle_gamma   90.00
#
_symmetry.space_group_name_H-M   'P 1'
#
loop_
_entity.id
_entity.type
_entity.pdbx_description
1 polymer ?
#
loop_
_entity_poly.entity_id
_entity_poly.type
_entity_poly.pdbx_seq_one_letter_code
_entity_poly.pdbx_strand_id
1 'polypeptide(L)'
;MAWGTADRCTFMGVGMSDLATHAKLARSNAQLPVHVYFDETLLQREMQQLFQAGPRYVGHALMVPETGDFATLASENEGRMLVRNANGIEVLSNVCRHRQALMFNGRGNAHHIVCPLHRWTYDLKGELIGAPHFPETPCLNLSKSRCKAGMACCSSKMATT
;
A
#
# COMPACT_ATOMS: atom_id res chain seq x y z
N MET A 1 -40.59 50.06 2.26
CA MET A 1 -39.96 48.72 2.20
C MET A 1 -38.86 48.81 1.16
N ALA A 2 -37.63 48.97 1.59
CA ALA A 2 -36.46 49.13 0.73
C ALA A 2 -35.71 47.81 0.64
N TRP A 3 -35.53 47.31 -0.56
CA TRP A 3 -34.74 46.10 -0.86
C TRP A 3 -33.27 46.52 -0.97
N GLY A 4 -32.44 45.93 -0.10
CA GLY A 4 -31.01 46.14 -0.10
C GLY A 4 -30.33 45.61 -1.37
N THR A 5 -29.40 46.40 -1.86
CA THR A 5 -28.52 46.11 -2.99
C THR A 5 -27.56 44.95 -2.64
N ALA A 6 -27.59 43.91 -3.46
CA ALA A 6 -26.61 42.79 -3.38
C ALA A 6 -25.22 43.35 -3.75
N ASP A 7 -24.28 43.17 -2.80
CA ASP A 7 -22.87 43.44 -3.03
C ASP A 7 -22.32 42.46 -4.08
N ARG A 8 -21.78 43.00 -5.17
CA ARG A 8 -21.04 42.30 -6.19
C ARG A 8 -19.72 41.80 -5.56
N CYS A 9 -19.65 40.53 -5.35
CA CYS A 9 -18.39 39.84 -5.07
C CYS A 9 -17.48 40.02 -6.30
N THR A 10 -16.54 40.92 -6.23
CA THR A 10 -15.53 41.14 -7.28
C THR A 10 -14.54 39.95 -7.15
N PHE A 11 -14.67 39.01 -8.06
CA PHE A 11 -13.71 37.93 -8.23
C PHE A 11 -12.43 38.56 -8.81
N MET A 12 -11.49 38.91 -7.93
CA MET A 12 -10.13 39.28 -8.38
C MET A 12 -9.51 37.99 -8.94
N GLY A 13 -9.38 37.94 -10.26
CA GLY A 13 -8.65 36.90 -10.97
C GLY A 13 -7.21 36.89 -10.45
N VAL A 14 -6.88 35.83 -9.72
CA VAL A 14 -5.50 35.51 -9.37
C VAL A 14 -4.81 35.12 -10.66
N GLY A 15 -3.99 36.01 -11.20
CA GLY A 15 -3.17 35.75 -12.38
C GLY A 15 -2.32 34.53 -12.14
N MET A 16 -2.32 33.63 -13.12
CA MET A 16 -1.52 32.40 -13.10
C MET A 16 -0.03 32.76 -12.92
N SER A 17 0.56 32.10 -11.93
CA SER A 17 2.00 31.92 -11.68
C SER A 17 2.85 33.19 -11.81
N ASP A 18 2.77 33.99 -10.80
CA ASP A 18 3.81 35.01 -10.58
C ASP A 18 5.04 34.28 -9.96
N LEU A 19 6.15 34.27 -10.71
CA LEU A 19 7.45 33.79 -10.23
C LEU A 19 7.87 34.53 -8.93
N ALA A 20 7.36 35.70 -8.66
CA ALA A 20 7.53 36.45 -7.42
C ALA A 20 6.87 35.72 -6.22
N THR A 21 5.83 34.93 -6.44
CA THR A 21 5.19 34.10 -5.42
C THR A 21 6.11 32.97 -5.01
N HIS A 22 6.84 32.34 -5.95
CA HIS A 22 7.87 31.35 -5.66
C HIS A 22 9.02 31.90 -4.80
N ALA A 23 9.45 33.13 -5.06
CA ALA A 23 10.49 33.79 -4.26
C ALA A 23 10.02 34.13 -2.83
N LYS A 24 8.73 34.40 -2.62
CA LYS A 24 8.14 34.62 -1.30
C LYS A 24 7.99 33.27 -0.55
N LEU A 25 7.61 32.19 -1.22
CA LEU A 25 7.52 30.84 -0.66
C LEU A 25 8.91 30.35 -0.19
N ALA A 26 9.98 30.64 -0.94
CA ALA A 26 11.33 30.28 -0.58
C ALA A 26 11.87 31.01 0.67
N ARG A 27 11.22 32.07 1.12
CA ARG A 27 11.60 32.89 2.30
C ARG A 27 10.77 32.58 3.55
N SER A 28 9.77 31.75 3.45
CA SER A 28 8.95 31.36 4.60
C SER A 28 9.72 30.34 5.46
N ASN A 29 9.97 30.67 6.72
CA ASN A 29 10.58 29.74 7.70
C ASN A 29 9.74 28.49 7.98
N ALA A 30 8.49 28.45 7.47
CA ALA A 30 7.56 27.33 7.63
C ALA A 30 7.61 26.34 6.45
N GLN A 31 8.42 26.62 5.42
CA GLN A 31 8.48 25.77 4.22
C GLN A 31 9.86 25.11 4.11
N LEU A 32 9.85 23.88 3.64
CA LEU A 32 11.08 23.18 3.31
C LEU A 32 11.76 23.85 2.11
N PRO A 33 13.08 24.02 2.12
CA PRO A 33 13.82 24.50 0.96
C PRO A 33 13.56 23.64 -0.26
N VAL A 34 13.48 24.24 -1.45
CA VAL A 34 13.13 23.54 -2.69
C VAL A 34 14.07 22.35 -2.98
N HIS A 35 15.37 22.47 -2.66
CA HIS A 35 16.32 21.38 -2.90
C HIS A 35 15.99 20.10 -2.16
N VAL A 36 15.28 20.17 -1.02
CA VAL A 36 14.85 19.00 -0.23
C VAL A 36 13.99 18.03 -1.05
N TYR A 37 13.21 18.53 -2.01
CA TYR A 37 12.36 17.71 -2.88
C TYR A 37 13.14 16.92 -3.94
N PHE A 38 14.42 17.20 -4.11
CA PHE A 38 15.31 16.59 -5.10
C PHE A 38 16.56 15.96 -4.48
N ASP A 39 16.66 15.99 -3.13
CA ASP A 39 17.80 15.45 -2.40
C ASP A 39 17.63 13.95 -2.19
N GLU A 40 18.36 13.14 -2.96
CA GLU A 40 18.35 11.68 -2.88
C GLU A 40 18.77 11.17 -1.49
N THR A 41 19.70 11.85 -0.82
CA THR A 41 20.17 11.46 0.53
C THR A 41 19.06 11.63 1.56
N LEU A 42 18.30 12.71 1.44
CA LEU A 42 17.14 12.95 2.30
C LEU A 42 16.04 11.94 2.03
N LEU A 43 15.74 11.66 0.75
CA LEU A 43 14.77 10.64 0.36
C LEU A 43 15.12 9.28 0.99
N GLN A 44 16.37 8.86 0.91
CA GLN A 44 16.82 7.60 1.50
C GLN A 44 16.63 7.57 3.03
N ARG A 45 16.88 8.68 3.71
CA ARG A 45 16.63 8.81 5.16
C ARG A 45 15.13 8.74 5.47
N GLU A 46 14.30 9.43 4.71
CA GLU A 46 12.84 9.38 4.86
C GLU A 46 12.33 7.96 4.64
N MET A 47 12.78 7.29 3.58
CA MET A 47 12.43 5.90 3.31
C MET A 47 12.78 4.99 4.49
N GLN A 48 13.97 5.11 5.06
CA GLN A 48 14.40 4.27 6.18
C GLN A 48 13.70 4.61 7.50
N GLN A 49 13.58 5.89 7.83
CA GLN A 49 13.11 6.33 9.15
C GLN A 49 11.59 6.46 9.25
N LEU A 50 10.92 6.84 8.17
CA LEU A 50 9.47 7.07 8.16
C LEU A 50 8.71 5.88 7.54
N PHE A 51 9.09 5.48 6.33
CA PHE A 51 8.31 4.50 5.57
C PHE A 51 8.66 3.05 5.90
N GLN A 52 9.91 2.74 6.27
CA GLN A 52 10.33 1.37 6.59
C GLN A 52 10.29 1.06 8.08
N ALA A 53 10.53 2.04 8.94
CA ALA A 53 10.58 1.84 10.39
C ALA A 53 9.20 1.74 11.06
N GLY A 54 8.16 2.28 10.43
CA GLY A 54 6.81 2.39 10.99
C GLY A 54 5.75 1.56 10.26
N PRO A 55 4.51 1.60 10.76
CA PRO A 55 3.37 1.10 10.02
C PRO A 55 3.15 1.99 8.80
N ARG A 56 2.94 1.38 7.63
CA ARG A 56 2.64 2.10 6.40
C ARG A 56 1.26 1.76 5.87
N TYR A 57 0.67 2.70 5.17
CA TYR A 57 -0.57 2.48 4.45
C TYR A 57 -0.33 1.48 3.31
N VAL A 58 -1.14 0.43 3.26
CA VAL A 58 -1.07 -0.60 2.22
C VAL A 58 -2.35 -0.71 1.41
N GLY A 59 -3.45 -0.11 1.86
CA GLY A 59 -4.71 -0.13 1.13
C GLY A 59 -5.91 0.16 2.00
N HIS A 60 -7.08 0.18 1.36
CA HIS A 60 -8.37 0.37 2.02
C HIS A 60 -9.06 -0.99 2.24
N ALA A 61 -9.79 -1.15 3.33
CA ALA A 61 -10.49 -2.40 3.66
C ALA A 61 -11.50 -2.83 2.58
N LEU A 62 -12.07 -1.87 1.84
CA LEU A 62 -12.96 -2.13 0.71
C LEU A 62 -12.25 -2.69 -0.54
N MET A 63 -10.94 -2.81 -0.53
CA MET A 63 -10.23 -3.53 -1.60
C MET A 63 -10.45 -5.03 -1.50
N VAL A 64 -10.76 -5.52 -0.29
CA VAL A 64 -11.00 -6.93 0.05
C VAL A 64 -12.19 -7.03 1.00
N PRO A 65 -13.44 -6.73 0.56
CA PRO A 65 -14.62 -6.65 1.43
C PRO A 65 -15.04 -8.00 2.02
N GLU A 66 -14.89 -9.09 1.27
CA GLU A 66 -15.39 -10.41 1.64
C GLU A 66 -14.26 -11.41 1.95
N THR A 67 -14.58 -12.45 2.73
CA THR A 67 -13.62 -13.53 2.98
C THR A 67 -13.23 -14.23 1.69
N GLY A 68 -11.94 -14.41 1.48
CA GLY A 68 -11.38 -14.95 0.24
C GLY A 68 -10.94 -13.87 -0.74
N ASP A 69 -11.34 -12.62 -0.54
CA ASP A 69 -10.88 -11.53 -1.41
C ASP A 69 -9.40 -11.29 -1.25
N PHE A 70 -8.78 -11.00 -2.39
CA PHE A 70 -7.39 -10.58 -2.46
C PHE A 70 -7.21 -9.35 -3.35
N ALA A 71 -6.16 -8.59 -3.10
CA ALA A 71 -5.71 -7.48 -3.94
C ALA A 71 -4.19 -7.38 -3.90
N THR A 72 -3.53 -7.49 -5.05
CA THR A 72 -2.08 -7.34 -5.15
C THR A 72 -1.68 -5.87 -4.97
N LEU A 73 -0.51 -5.62 -4.41
CA LEU A 73 -0.01 -4.28 -4.12
C LEU A 73 0.92 -3.81 -5.24
N ALA A 74 0.38 -3.04 -6.18
CA ALA A 74 1.14 -2.49 -7.31
C ALA A 74 2.34 -1.63 -6.87
N SER A 75 2.24 -0.93 -5.73
CA SER A 75 3.34 -0.16 -5.15
C SER A 75 4.54 -1.00 -4.70
N GLU A 76 4.40 -2.33 -4.67
CA GLU A 76 5.43 -3.30 -4.28
C GLU A 76 5.72 -4.31 -5.39
N ASN A 77 5.58 -3.87 -6.64
CA ASN A 77 5.77 -4.73 -7.83
C ASN A 77 4.95 -6.03 -7.72
N GLU A 78 3.75 -5.95 -7.12
CA GLU A 78 2.86 -7.09 -6.87
C GLU A 78 3.46 -8.22 -6.03
N GLY A 79 4.61 -8.00 -5.41
CA GLY A 79 5.30 -8.98 -4.56
C GLY A 79 4.56 -9.30 -3.25
N ARG A 80 3.58 -8.47 -2.87
CA ARG A 80 2.68 -8.69 -1.73
C ARG A 80 1.24 -8.45 -2.11
N MET A 81 0.32 -8.97 -1.31
CA MET A 81 -1.12 -8.85 -1.51
C MET A 81 -1.85 -8.71 -0.19
N LEU A 82 -2.95 -7.95 -0.21
CA LEU A 82 -3.96 -7.98 0.84
C LEU A 82 -4.82 -9.22 0.64
N VAL A 83 -5.10 -9.92 1.73
CA VAL A 83 -6.02 -11.08 1.73
C VAL A 83 -6.95 -10.94 2.92
N ARG A 84 -8.25 -11.08 2.70
CA ARG A 84 -9.21 -11.23 3.79
C ARG A 84 -9.43 -12.69 4.10
N ASN A 85 -9.16 -13.05 5.34
CA ASN A 85 -9.39 -14.40 5.88
C ASN A 85 -10.22 -14.35 7.17
N ALA A 86 -10.37 -15.47 7.85
CA ALA A 86 -11.11 -15.56 9.11
C ALA A 86 -10.53 -14.71 10.26
N ASN A 87 -9.25 -14.33 10.17
CA ASN A 87 -8.58 -13.47 11.16
C ASN A 87 -8.71 -11.98 10.85
N GLY A 88 -9.33 -11.62 9.72
CA GLY A 88 -9.44 -10.27 9.20
C GLY A 88 -8.59 -10.04 7.95
N ILE A 89 -7.99 -8.85 7.82
CA ILE A 89 -7.15 -8.51 6.67
C ILE A 89 -5.68 -8.70 7.04
N GLU A 90 -4.97 -9.46 6.24
CA GLU A 90 -3.53 -9.70 6.37
C GLU A 90 -2.82 -9.33 5.07
N VAL A 91 -1.55 -8.93 5.18
CA VAL A 91 -0.65 -8.77 4.04
C VAL A 91 0.17 -10.04 3.92
N LEU A 92 0.04 -10.74 2.82
CA LEU A 92 0.81 -11.95 2.52
C LEU A 92 1.80 -11.69 1.40
N SER A 93 2.89 -12.46 1.37
CA SER A 93 3.74 -12.54 0.19
C SER A 93 2.95 -13.13 -0.98
N ASN A 94 3.00 -12.48 -2.12
CA ASN A 94 2.45 -12.98 -3.38
C ASN A 94 3.48 -13.80 -4.17
N VAL A 95 4.62 -14.10 -3.56
CA VAL A 95 5.74 -14.82 -4.18
C VAL A 95 5.79 -16.24 -3.64
N CYS A 96 5.65 -17.21 -4.53
CA CYS A 96 5.69 -18.63 -4.19
C CYS A 96 7.07 -19.03 -3.62
N ARG A 97 7.07 -19.76 -2.51
CA ARG A 97 8.31 -20.20 -1.83
C ARG A 97 9.08 -21.29 -2.58
N HIS A 98 8.51 -21.87 -3.64
CA HIS A 98 9.17 -22.88 -4.47
C HIS A 98 10.21 -22.27 -5.42
N ARG A 99 9.76 -21.48 -6.40
CA ARG A 99 10.59 -20.86 -7.45
C ARG A 99 10.26 -19.39 -7.69
N GLN A 100 9.78 -18.72 -6.66
CA GLN A 100 9.57 -17.26 -6.65
C GLN A 100 8.65 -16.72 -7.76
N ALA A 101 7.68 -17.51 -8.21
CA ALA A 101 6.67 -17.04 -9.14
C ALA A 101 5.64 -16.19 -8.43
N LEU A 102 5.17 -15.13 -9.07
CA LEU A 102 3.97 -14.40 -8.64
C LEU A 102 2.75 -15.33 -8.76
N MET A 103 1.90 -15.35 -7.73
CA MET A 103 0.76 -16.27 -7.66
C MET A 103 -0.52 -15.64 -8.15
N PHE A 104 -0.78 -14.39 -7.79
CA PHE A 104 -1.96 -13.64 -8.18
C PHE A 104 -1.59 -12.33 -8.89
N ASN A 105 -2.54 -11.81 -9.65
CA ASN A 105 -2.46 -10.50 -10.30
C ASN A 105 -3.79 -9.76 -10.10
N GLY A 106 -3.71 -8.47 -9.78
CA GLY A 106 -4.88 -7.61 -9.62
C GLY A 106 -5.72 -7.95 -8.39
N ARG A 107 -7.02 -8.13 -8.58
CA ARG A 107 -8.00 -8.38 -7.53
C ARG A 107 -8.88 -9.58 -7.89
N GLY A 108 -9.36 -10.28 -6.87
CA GLY A 108 -10.29 -11.38 -7.04
C GLY A 108 -10.69 -12.00 -5.73
N ASN A 109 -11.35 -13.15 -5.83
CA ASN A 109 -11.74 -13.99 -4.70
C ASN A 109 -11.21 -15.42 -4.92
N ALA A 110 -10.66 -16.03 -3.89
CA ALA A 110 -10.12 -17.39 -3.94
C ALA A 110 -10.29 -18.10 -2.60
N HIS A 111 -10.49 -19.39 -2.63
CA HIS A 111 -10.51 -20.23 -1.43
C HIS A 111 -9.11 -20.64 -0.99
N HIS A 112 -8.18 -20.71 -1.93
CA HIS A 112 -6.78 -21.06 -1.71
C HIS A 112 -5.88 -20.26 -2.65
N ILE A 113 -4.65 -20.03 -2.22
CA ILE A 113 -3.63 -19.37 -3.03
C ILE A 113 -2.84 -20.46 -3.75
N VAL A 114 -3.05 -20.61 -5.06
CA VAL A 114 -2.44 -21.69 -5.85
C VAL A 114 -1.41 -21.12 -6.81
N CYS A 115 -0.17 -21.58 -6.70
CA CYS A 115 0.89 -21.18 -7.61
C CYS A 115 0.61 -21.69 -9.04
N PRO A 116 0.65 -20.83 -10.07
CA PRO A 116 0.33 -21.24 -11.44
C PRO A 116 1.37 -22.17 -12.07
N LEU A 117 2.63 -22.17 -11.58
CA LEU A 117 3.70 -22.96 -12.20
C LEU A 117 3.64 -24.44 -11.78
N HIS A 118 3.68 -24.73 -10.48
CA HIS A 118 3.80 -26.12 -10.00
C HIS A 118 2.72 -26.48 -8.99
N ARG A 119 1.64 -25.68 -8.90
CA ARG A 119 0.46 -25.97 -8.09
C ARG A 119 0.73 -26.06 -6.58
N TRP A 120 1.82 -25.47 -6.08
CA TRP A 120 1.96 -25.29 -4.65
C TRP A 120 0.78 -24.48 -4.13
N THR A 121 0.12 -25.01 -3.11
CA THR A 121 -1.15 -24.49 -2.61
C THR A 121 -0.99 -24.02 -1.17
N TYR A 122 -1.40 -22.80 -0.93
CA TYR A 122 -1.43 -22.19 0.40
C TYR A 122 -2.87 -21.89 0.79
N ASP A 123 -3.15 -21.92 2.08
CA ASP A 123 -4.41 -21.41 2.59
C ASP A 123 -4.41 -19.86 2.59
N LEU A 124 -5.55 -19.27 2.95
CA LEU A 124 -5.69 -17.80 3.02
C LEU A 124 -4.92 -17.14 4.18
N LYS A 125 -4.29 -17.93 5.05
CA LYS A 125 -3.39 -17.46 6.11
C LYS A 125 -1.92 -17.55 5.71
N GLY A 126 -1.66 -18.03 4.48
CA GLY A 126 -0.31 -18.20 3.95
C GLY A 126 0.38 -19.49 4.38
N GLU A 127 -0.32 -20.46 4.96
CA GLU A 127 0.24 -21.76 5.33
C GLU A 127 0.27 -22.68 4.12
N LEU A 128 1.40 -23.34 3.89
CA LEU A 128 1.55 -24.29 2.79
C LEU A 128 0.79 -25.57 3.12
N ILE A 129 -0.27 -25.87 2.35
CA ILE A 129 -1.15 -27.04 2.55
C ILE A 129 -0.99 -28.10 1.46
N GLY A 130 -0.26 -27.82 0.40
CA GLY A 130 0.00 -28.78 -0.66
C GLY A 130 1.24 -28.44 -1.48
N ALA A 131 2.14 -29.39 -1.62
CA ALA A 131 3.38 -29.30 -2.38
C ALA A 131 3.53 -30.53 -3.30
N PRO A 132 2.90 -30.54 -4.48
CA PRO A 132 3.01 -31.67 -5.42
C PRO A 132 4.47 -32.02 -5.70
N HIS A 133 4.75 -33.32 -5.83
CA HIS A 133 6.09 -33.89 -6.05
C HIS A 133 7.05 -33.85 -4.86
N PHE A 134 6.60 -33.43 -3.68
CA PHE A 134 7.36 -33.52 -2.46
C PHE A 134 6.78 -34.67 -1.60
N PRO A 135 7.61 -35.55 -1.06
CA PRO A 135 7.13 -36.69 -0.24
C PRO A 135 6.47 -36.22 1.06
N GLU A 136 6.92 -35.10 1.59
CA GLU A 136 6.33 -34.39 2.73
C GLU A 136 6.17 -32.92 2.40
N THR A 137 5.11 -32.29 2.95
CA THR A 137 4.89 -30.85 2.75
C THR A 137 5.94 -30.07 3.54
N PRO A 138 6.85 -29.32 2.89
CA PRO A 138 7.89 -28.58 3.59
C PRO A 138 7.29 -27.42 4.38
N CYS A 139 7.92 -27.01 5.49
CA CYS A 139 7.53 -25.84 6.28
C CYS A 139 7.93 -24.53 5.57
N LEU A 140 7.35 -24.26 4.41
CA LEU A 140 7.65 -23.09 3.56
C LEU A 140 6.41 -22.19 3.41
N ASN A 141 5.91 -21.69 4.54
CA ASN A 141 4.80 -20.76 4.58
C ASN A 141 5.14 -19.40 3.95
N LEU A 142 4.13 -18.68 3.47
CA LEU A 142 4.28 -17.30 2.99
C LEU A 142 4.59 -16.38 4.17
N SER A 143 5.46 -15.42 3.94
CA SER A 143 5.64 -14.34 4.92
C SER A 143 4.36 -13.53 5.04
N LYS A 144 4.01 -13.17 6.28
CA LYS A 144 2.78 -12.44 6.58
C LYS A 144 3.02 -11.30 7.56
N SER A 145 2.22 -10.26 7.44
CA SER A 145 2.11 -9.20 8.43
C SER A 145 0.66 -8.83 8.66
N ARG A 146 0.31 -8.57 9.93
CA ARG A 146 -1.05 -8.16 10.28
C ARG A 146 -1.33 -6.74 9.81
N CYS A 147 -2.47 -6.54 9.18
CA CYS A 147 -3.04 -5.24 8.96
C CYS A 147 -3.71 -4.74 10.25
N LYS A 148 -3.35 -3.53 10.68
CA LYS A 148 -4.19 -2.80 11.63
C LYS A 148 -5.23 -2.04 10.82
N ALA A 149 -6.48 -2.45 10.93
CA ALA A 149 -7.60 -1.70 10.37
C ALA A 149 -7.87 -0.50 11.28
N GLY A 150 -7.69 0.72 10.76
CA GLY A 150 -8.08 1.95 11.40
C GLY A 150 -8.91 2.77 10.43
N MET A 151 -10.13 3.19 10.79
CA MET A 151 -11.04 4.01 9.98
C MET A 151 -11.04 3.67 8.47
N ALA A 152 -11.19 2.37 8.15
CA ALA A 152 -11.21 1.81 6.80
C ALA A 152 -9.85 1.70 6.07
N CYS A 153 -8.72 2.02 6.70
CA CYS A 153 -7.39 1.87 6.12
C CYS A 153 -6.63 0.71 6.76
N CYS A 154 -5.86 -0.01 5.95
CA CYS A 154 -4.94 -1.06 6.42
C CYS A 154 -3.52 -0.51 6.42
N SER A 155 -2.78 -0.77 7.50
CA SER A 155 -1.35 -0.50 7.60
C SER A 155 -0.61 -1.73 8.08
N SER A 156 0.57 -1.99 7.56
CA SER A 156 1.43 -3.08 8.00
C SER A 156 2.79 -2.57 8.43
N LYS A 157 3.40 -3.23 9.45
CA LYS A 157 4.83 -3.09 9.68
C LYS A 157 5.57 -4.01 8.73
N MET A 158 6.67 -3.54 8.14
CA MET A 158 7.59 -4.43 7.45
C MET A 158 8.20 -5.39 8.48
N ALA A 159 8.06 -6.70 8.24
CA ALA A 159 8.90 -7.65 8.95
C ALA A 159 10.32 -7.46 8.43
N THR A 160 11.21 -6.95 9.26
CA THR A 160 12.66 -7.02 9.05
C THR A 160 13.04 -8.50 9.11
N THR A 161 13.42 -9.05 7.97
CA THR A 161 14.07 -10.37 7.84
C THR A 161 15.52 -10.24 8.23
#